data_baf8d04980dfaaf880fac3fa239c04bb
#
_entry.id   baf8d04980dfaaf880fac3fa239c04bb
#
_cell.length_a   1.000
_cell.length_b   1.000
_cell.length_c   1.000
_cell.angle_alpha   90.00
_cell.angle_beta   90.00
_cell.angle_gamma   90.00
#
_symmetry.space_group_name_H-M   'P 1'
#
loop_
_entity.id
_entity.type
_entity.pdbx_description
1 polymer ?
#
loop_
_entity_poly.entity_id
_entity_poly.type
_entity_poly.pdbx_seq_one_letter_code
_entity_poly.pdbx_strand_id
1 'polypeptide(L)'
;MHNHPGSSDPSGADIVSLARCGAGYGLIACHDGTLVRFSVDAANVAEYKAYNSEQAEALGYEIASAIEKRLDRGKTAEQAYEAVRMGWGVSFERISVSL
;
A
#
# COMPACT_ATOMS: atom_id res chain seq x y z
N MET A 1 -8.85 -3.63 -16.63
CA MET A 1 -7.95 -4.31 -15.70
C MET A 1 -6.52 -3.91 -16.00
N HIS A 2 -5.85 -3.43 -15.00
CA HIS A 2 -4.44 -3.05 -15.14
C HIS A 2 -3.54 -4.15 -14.67
N ASN A 3 -2.58 -4.48 -15.50
CA ASN A 3 -1.42 -5.22 -15.05
C ASN A 3 -0.30 -4.21 -14.86
N HIS A 4 0.19 -4.07 -13.66
CA HIS A 4 1.37 -3.29 -13.37
C HIS A 4 2.55 -4.22 -13.37
N PRO A 5 3.34 -4.24 -14.44
CA PRO A 5 4.50 -5.15 -14.49
C PRO A 5 5.45 -4.83 -13.36
N GLY A 6 5.75 -5.83 -12.56
CA GLY A 6 6.75 -5.71 -11.52
C GLY A 6 6.31 -5.05 -10.23
N SER A 7 5.07 -4.60 -10.11
CA SER A 7 4.61 -4.08 -8.83
C SER A 7 3.14 -4.39 -8.63
N SER A 8 2.80 -4.78 -7.41
CA SER A 8 1.42 -4.91 -6.96
C SER A 8 1.30 -4.08 -5.70
N ASP A 9 0.57 -3.01 -5.79
CA ASP A 9 0.26 -2.20 -4.62
C ASP A 9 -0.99 -2.76 -3.97
N PRO A 10 -1.10 -2.73 -2.63
CA PRO A 10 -2.34 -3.16 -2.00
C PRO A 10 -3.49 -2.27 -2.44
N SER A 11 -4.65 -2.88 -2.67
CA SER A 11 -5.85 -2.10 -2.94
C SER A 11 -6.31 -1.41 -1.66
N GLY A 12 -7.16 -0.40 -1.82
CA GLY A 12 -7.76 0.24 -0.66
C GLY A 12 -8.54 -0.74 0.20
N ALA A 13 -9.18 -1.73 -0.43
CA ALA A 13 -9.90 -2.78 0.28
C ALA A 13 -8.96 -3.60 1.17
N ASP A 14 -7.75 -3.90 0.71
CA ASP A 14 -6.74 -4.62 1.50
C ASP A 14 -6.33 -3.82 2.72
N ILE A 15 -6.14 -2.51 2.56
CA ILE A 15 -5.76 -1.62 3.66
C ILE A 15 -6.87 -1.54 4.71
N VAL A 16 -8.11 -1.37 4.27
CA VAL A 16 -9.27 -1.31 5.16
C VAL A 16 -9.47 -2.65 5.86
N SER A 17 -9.31 -3.76 5.15
CA SER A 17 -9.41 -5.10 5.74
C SER A 17 -8.36 -5.32 6.82
N LEU A 18 -7.13 -4.89 6.57
CA LEU A 18 -6.06 -4.97 7.57
C LEU A 18 -6.42 -4.19 8.83
N ALA A 19 -6.93 -2.97 8.67
CA ALA A 19 -7.36 -2.15 9.79
C ALA A 19 -8.47 -2.82 10.59
N ARG A 20 -9.43 -3.44 9.90
CA ARG A 20 -10.57 -4.12 10.55
C ARG A 20 -10.15 -5.39 11.28
N CYS A 21 -9.20 -6.12 10.71
CA CYS A 21 -8.72 -7.36 11.34
C CYS A 21 -7.85 -7.11 12.56
N GLY A 22 -7.28 -5.91 12.68
CA GLY A 22 -6.35 -5.63 13.77
C GLY A 22 -5.03 -6.37 13.61
N ALA A 23 -4.74 -6.89 12.42
CA ALA A 23 -3.47 -7.53 12.13
C ALA A 23 -2.37 -6.47 12.06
N GLY A 24 -1.15 -6.84 12.45
CA GLY A 24 -0.03 -5.90 12.45
C GLY A 24 0.45 -5.54 11.05
N TYR A 25 0.29 -6.44 10.09
CA TYR A 25 0.72 -6.21 8.71
C TYR A 25 0.02 -7.16 7.75
N GLY A 26 0.06 -6.83 6.46
CA GLY A 26 -0.38 -7.67 5.37
C GLY A 26 0.76 -7.93 4.40
N LEU A 27 0.65 -8.98 3.59
CA LEU A 27 1.64 -9.34 2.58
C LEU A 27 0.98 -9.44 1.22
N ILE A 28 1.67 -8.94 0.20
CA ILE A 28 1.24 -9.04 -1.19
C ILE A 28 2.37 -9.66 -1.99
N ALA A 29 2.06 -10.71 -2.76
CA ALA A 29 3.01 -11.32 -3.66
C ALA A 29 3.00 -10.58 -4.99
N CYS A 30 4.16 -10.18 -5.47
CA CYS A 30 4.34 -9.53 -6.75
C CYS A 30 4.73 -10.57 -7.81
N HIS A 31 4.48 -10.24 -9.08
CA HIS A 31 4.78 -11.15 -10.20
C HIS A 31 6.26 -11.47 -10.36
N ASP A 32 7.13 -10.60 -9.88
CA ASP A 32 8.57 -10.78 -9.98
C ASP A 32 9.18 -11.60 -8.84
N GLY A 33 8.33 -12.20 -7.99
CA GLY A 33 8.80 -12.98 -6.84
C GLY A 33 9.07 -12.17 -5.60
N THR A 34 8.85 -10.86 -5.64
CA THR A 34 9.00 -9.99 -4.49
C THR A 34 7.73 -10.04 -3.64
N LEU A 35 7.89 -9.90 -2.33
CA LEU A 35 6.76 -9.67 -1.43
C LEU A 35 6.77 -8.21 -0.99
N VAL A 36 5.59 -7.64 -0.85
CA VAL A 36 5.43 -6.32 -0.26
C VAL A 36 4.67 -6.49 1.04
N ARG A 37 5.29 -6.07 2.13
CA ARG A 37 4.64 -6.01 3.44
C ARG A 37 4.08 -4.62 3.62
N PHE A 38 2.84 -4.52 4.06
CA PHE A 38 2.22 -3.23 4.34
C PHE A 38 1.60 -3.23 5.72
N SER A 39 1.55 -2.06 6.33
CA SER A 39 0.95 -1.89 7.64
C SER A 39 0.31 -0.51 7.72
N VAL A 40 -0.62 -0.36 8.67
CA VAL A 40 -1.32 0.90 8.91
C VAL A 40 -0.88 1.42 10.27
N ASP A 41 -0.53 2.70 10.34
CA ASP A 41 -0.16 3.34 11.61
C ASP A 41 -1.32 3.30 12.58
N ALA A 42 -1.02 3.09 13.85
CA ALA A 42 -2.04 3.01 14.90
C ALA A 42 -2.98 4.21 14.90
N ALA A 43 -2.45 5.39 14.61
CA ALA A 43 -3.24 6.62 14.58
C ALA A 43 -4.29 6.63 13.45
N ASN A 44 -4.11 5.81 12.41
CA ASN A 44 -4.99 5.78 11.23
C ASN A 44 -5.92 4.57 11.21
N VAL A 45 -5.70 3.59 12.09
CA VAL A 45 -6.48 2.35 12.10
C VAL A 45 -7.96 2.65 12.32
N ALA A 46 -8.29 3.50 13.28
CA ALA A 46 -9.68 3.83 13.61
C ALA A 46 -10.40 4.48 12.43
N GLU A 47 -9.71 5.34 11.70
CA GLU A 47 -10.27 6.02 10.53
C GLU A 47 -10.56 5.02 9.40
N TYR A 48 -9.56 4.23 9.02
CA TYR A 48 -9.68 3.29 7.90
C TYR A 48 -10.63 2.15 8.20
N LYS A 49 -10.71 1.74 9.44
CA LYS A 49 -11.63 0.73 9.91
C LYS A 49 -13.09 1.11 9.63
N ALA A 50 -13.40 2.40 9.62
CA ALA A 50 -14.74 2.92 9.39
C ALA A 50 -15.05 3.17 7.91
N TYR A 51 -14.10 2.99 7.01
CA TYR A 51 -14.29 3.27 5.59
C TYR A 51 -15.27 2.29 4.96
N ASN A 52 -16.13 2.82 4.08
CA ASN A 52 -16.98 2.00 3.22
C ASN A 52 -16.23 1.64 1.93
N SER A 53 -16.87 0.89 1.02
CA SER A 53 -16.25 0.45 -0.23
C SER A 53 -15.77 1.59 -1.10
N GLU A 54 -16.55 2.67 -1.21
CA GLU A 54 -16.16 3.84 -2.01
C GLU A 54 -14.94 4.54 -1.44
N GLN A 55 -14.91 4.70 -0.13
CA GLN A 55 -13.78 5.34 0.56
C GLN A 55 -12.53 4.47 0.44
N ALA A 56 -12.68 3.16 0.58
CA ALA A 56 -11.57 2.23 0.42
C ALA A 56 -10.98 2.30 -1.00
N GLU A 57 -11.84 2.32 -2.01
CA GLU A 57 -11.41 2.42 -3.40
C GLU A 57 -10.67 3.74 -3.66
N ALA A 58 -11.20 4.85 -3.15
CA ALA A 58 -10.57 6.16 -3.28
C ALA A 58 -9.21 6.18 -2.61
N LEU A 59 -9.10 5.59 -1.42
CA LEU A 59 -7.83 5.51 -0.69
C LEU A 59 -6.77 4.76 -1.50
N GLY A 60 -7.13 3.60 -2.05
CA GLY A 60 -6.22 2.81 -2.87
C GLY A 60 -5.76 3.58 -4.11
N TYR A 61 -6.68 4.25 -4.76
CA TYR A 61 -6.38 5.06 -5.95
C TYR A 61 -5.42 6.21 -5.61
N GLU A 62 -5.67 6.92 -4.54
CA GLU A 62 -4.82 8.03 -4.12
C GLU A 62 -3.39 7.57 -3.80
N ILE A 63 -3.26 6.46 -3.09
CA ILE A 63 -1.96 5.91 -2.74
C ILE A 63 -1.20 5.46 -3.99
N ALA A 64 -1.86 4.69 -4.86
CA ALA A 64 -1.25 4.23 -6.10
C ALA A 64 -0.80 5.39 -6.98
N SER A 65 -1.64 6.42 -7.09
CA SER A 65 -1.33 7.62 -7.86
C SER A 65 -0.13 8.38 -7.28
N ALA A 66 -0.06 8.47 -5.95
CA ALA A 66 1.06 9.14 -5.29
C ALA A 66 2.39 8.43 -5.53
N ILE A 67 2.37 7.10 -5.49
CA ILE A 67 3.56 6.29 -5.78
C ILE A 67 3.97 6.48 -7.23
N GLU A 68 3.04 6.35 -8.15
CA GLU A 68 3.30 6.44 -9.58
C GLU A 68 3.90 7.79 -9.97
N LYS A 69 3.35 8.87 -9.43
CA LYS A 69 3.88 10.22 -9.70
C LYS A 69 5.33 10.38 -9.27
N ARG A 70 5.69 9.80 -8.14
CA ARG A 70 7.06 9.91 -7.65
C ARG A 70 8.02 9.08 -8.48
N LEU A 71 7.62 7.88 -8.87
CA LEU A 71 8.42 7.05 -9.76
C LEU A 71 8.64 7.72 -11.11
N ASP A 72 7.62 8.39 -11.65
CA ASP A 72 7.71 9.13 -12.90
C ASP A 72 8.69 10.30 -12.81
N ARG A 73 8.90 10.83 -11.61
CA ARG A 73 9.87 11.91 -11.38
C ARG A 73 11.28 11.39 -11.08
N GLY A 74 11.51 10.10 -11.22
CA GLY A 74 12.81 9.50 -10.97
C GLY A 74 13.10 9.17 -9.52
N LYS A 75 12.10 9.24 -8.64
CA LYS A 75 12.27 8.85 -7.24
C LYS A 75 12.34 7.34 -7.11
N THR A 76 12.99 6.86 -6.05
CA THR A 76 13.05 5.43 -5.76
C THR A 76 11.73 4.95 -5.16
N ALA A 77 11.51 3.62 -5.18
CA ALA A 77 10.35 3.04 -4.54
C ALA A 77 10.30 3.38 -3.04
N GLU A 78 11.45 3.34 -2.37
CA GLU A 78 11.55 3.68 -0.95
C GLU A 78 11.14 5.11 -0.67
N GLN A 79 11.53 6.04 -1.54
CA GLN A 79 11.14 7.46 -1.41
C GLN A 79 9.63 7.63 -1.62
N ALA A 80 9.06 6.90 -2.57
CA ALA A 80 7.61 6.92 -2.80
C ALA A 80 6.86 6.37 -1.60
N TYR A 81 7.34 5.27 -1.04
CA TYR A 81 6.72 4.64 0.14
C TYR A 81 6.79 5.54 1.37
N GLU A 82 7.92 6.23 1.56
CA GLU A 82 8.06 7.16 2.67
C GLU A 82 7.04 8.30 2.58
N ALA A 83 6.81 8.82 1.38
CA ALA A 83 5.82 9.87 1.18
C ALA A 83 4.41 9.39 1.47
N VAL A 84 4.10 8.14 1.11
CA VAL A 84 2.79 7.53 1.42
C VAL A 84 2.63 7.36 2.93
N ARG A 85 3.67 6.90 3.61
CA ARG A 85 3.63 6.76 5.06
C ARG A 85 3.33 8.08 5.75
N MET A 86 3.97 9.15 5.29
CA MET A 86 3.77 10.48 5.87
C MET A 86 2.38 11.05 5.54
N GLY A 87 1.86 10.76 4.35
CA GLY A 87 0.59 11.33 3.91
C GLY A 87 -0.63 10.54 4.35
N TRP A 88 -0.53 9.21 4.40
CA TRP A 88 -1.70 8.34 4.66
C TRP A 88 -1.52 7.41 5.85
N GLY A 89 -0.33 7.35 6.43
CA GLY A 89 -0.06 6.45 7.55
C GLY A 89 -0.02 4.98 7.14
N VAL A 90 0.29 4.70 5.89
CA VAL A 90 0.42 3.33 5.38
C VAL A 90 1.87 3.11 5.01
N SER A 91 2.48 2.10 5.62
CA SER A 91 3.89 1.76 5.40
C SER A 91 4.00 0.57 4.46
N PHE A 92 4.96 0.63 3.55
CA PHE A 92 5.28 -0.47 2.62
C PHE A 92 6.73 -0.86 2.77
N GLU A 93 7.00 -2.15 2.66
CA GLU A 93 8.36 -2.68 2.70
C GLU A 93 8.48 -3.80 1.67
N ARG A 94 9.43 -3.69 0.77
CA ARG A 94 9.71 -4.75 -0.21
C ARG A 94 10.64 -5.77 0.41
N ILE A 95 10.24 -7.02 0.32
CA ILE A 95 11.01 -8.14 0.85
C ILE A 95 11.39 -9.03 -0.33
N SER A 96 12.69 -9.17 -0.58
CA SER A 96 13.17 -10.10 -1.61
C SER A 96 13.18 -11.50 -1.03
N VAL A 97 12.50 -12.41 -1.71
CA VAL A 97 12.51 -13.82 -1.33
C VAL A 97 13.53 -14.51 -2.21
N SER A 98 14.61 -14.97 -1.60
CA SER A 98 15.59 -15.85 -2.27
C SER A 98 15.09 -17.27 -2.19
N LEU A 99 14.91 -17.86 -3.34
CA LEU A 99 14.60 -19.30 -3.42
C LEU A 99 15.85 -20.10 -3.66
#